data_db5338c6dc88e72203feb03dd0ac71c9
#
_entry.id   db5338c6dc88e72203feb03dd0ac71c9
#
_cell.length_a   1.000
_cell.length_b   1.000
_cell.length_c   1.000
_cell.angle_alpha   90.00
_cell.angle_beta   90.00
_cell.angle_gamma   90.00
#
_symmetry.space_group_name_H-M   'P 1'
#
loop_
_entity.id
_entity.type
_entity.pdbx_description
1 polymer ?
#
loop_
_entity_poly.entity_id
_entity_poly.type
_entity_poly.pdbx_seq_one_letter_code
_entity_poly.pdbx_strand_id
1 'polypeptide(L)'
;MAAALTAIVPNYNHGRFLARAILALQTQDPPPNEILIIDDASTDDSVSVIQRLATSCPSIRFLRNESNLGTVPSQNRGISESQSKYVYLAAADDMVYPGFFSKALAMLEKYPKAAFVCGECEIANDVGTVLAIRPPARPTQKAAYLPPSAVPKLLRRIDNWGITGSTILRRDLFHVAGGLDSRLASFADGFLLRKLALRHGFCFIPSIVAQWVIRSEGFSRSIAADPRKSLELLDVACQKIADDVDFPDWYPDLFRRRYRFNISYIAAYSDPPNRKLLNKIAVRGLLDRLVIDTTLSFRHWGRSLTAVWLAVRMRPFSVMALAQTALARRAQAWFRSN
;
A
#
# COMPACT_ATOMS: atom_id res chain seq x y z
N MET A 1 -6.25 -4.87 30.00
CA MET A 1 -6.11 -3.55 29.35
C MET A 1 -6.07 -3.80 27.85
N ALA A 2 -6.83 -3.04 27.04
CA ALA A 2 -6.75 -3.12 25.59
C ALA A 2 -5.30 -2.83 25.12
N ALA A 3 -4.86 -3.52 24.08
CA ALA A 3 -3.50 -3.35 23.58
C ALA A 3 -3.31 -1.94 23.03
N ALA A 4 -2.30 -1.22 23.51
CA ALA A 4 -2.05 0.16 23.13
C ALA A 4 -1.71 0.27 21.62
N LEU A 5 -2.37 1.21 20.93
CA LEU A 5 -2.21 1.51 19.51
C LEU A 5 -1.90 3.00 19.32
N THR A 6 -0.83 3.32 18.60
CA THR A 6 -0.56 4.67 18.10
C THR A 6 -0.88 4.73 16.61
N ALA A 7 -1.70 5.68 16.18
CA ALA A 7 -1.85 6.05 14.77
C ALA A 7 -0.83 7.14 14.42
N ILE A 8 0.04 6.87 13.46
CA ILE A 8 1.10 7.78 13.00
C ILE A 8 0.64 8.41 11.69
N VAL A 9 0.59 9.74 11.65
CA VAL A 9 0.06 10.52 10.52
C VAL A 9 1.16 11.46 10.02
N PRO A 10 1.97 11.05 9.04
CA PRO A 10 2.87 11.98 8.37
C PRO A 10 2.05 13.00 7.57
N ASN A 11 2.45 14.26 7.64
CA ASN A 11 1.78 15.37 6.97
C ASN A 11 2.80 16.29 6.29
N TYR A 12 2.53 16.63 5.03
CA TYR A 12 3.23 17.70 4.31
C TYR A 12 2.26 18.39 3.35
N ASN A 13 1.89 19.63 3.66
CA ASN A 13 0.98 20.45 2.85
C ASN A 13 -0.38 19.78 2.58
N HIS A 14 -0.91 19.05 3.57
CA HIS A 14 -2.21 18.38 3.51
C HIS A 14 -3.20 18.91 4.55
N GLY A 15 -3.06 20.15 5.03
CA GLY A 15 -3.88 20.78 6.06
C GLY A 15 -5.38 20.61 5.83
N ARG A 16 -5.84 20.80 4.58
CA ARG A 16 -7.25 20.66 4.17
C ARG A 16 -7.85 19.26 4.35
N PHE A 17 -7.02 18.22 4.49
CA PHE A 17 -7.49 16.83 4.61
C PHE A 17 -7.42 16.29 6.04
N LEU A 18 -6.56 16.88 6.88
CA LEU A 18 -6.25 16.38 8.22
C LEU A 18 -7.50 16.17 9.07
N ALA A 19 -8.43 17.11 9.08
CA ALA A 19 -9.63 16.99 9.92
C ALA A 19 -10.43 15.73 9.63
N ARG A 20 -10.58 15.36 8.34
CA ARG A 20 -11.28 14.15 7.93
C ARG A 20 -10.51 12.89 8.31
N ALA A 21 -9.19 12.86 8.08
CA ALA A 21 -8.35 11.72 8.42
C ALA A 21 -8.32 11.47 9.94
N ILE A 22 -8.19 12.53 10.74
CA ILE A 22 -8.20 12.45 12.20
C ILE A 22 -9.57 11.99 12.72
N LEU A 23 -10.66 12.51 12.20
CA LEU A 23 -12.01 12.05 12.57
C LEU A 23 -12.18 10.54 12.29
N ALA A 24 -11.70 10.03 11.16
CA ALA A 24 -11.75 8.62 10.84
C ALA A 24 -10.97 7.74 11.84
N LEU A 25 -9.90 8.26 12.43
CA LEU A 25 -9.14 7.59 13.49
C LEU A 25 -9.88 7.66 14.82
N GLN A 26 -10.43 8.82 15.19
CA GLN A 26 -11.15 9.02 16.46
C GLN A 26 -12.44 8.19 16.54
N THR A 27 -13.09 7.95 15.43
CA THR A 27 -14.35 7.19 15.35
C THR A 27 -14.16 5.68 15.27
N GLN A 28 -12.90 5.17 15.33
CA GLN A 28 -12.66 3.75 15.50
C GLN A 28 -13.10 3.27 16.88
N ASP A 29 -13.44 1.99 16.97
CA ASP A 29 -13.76 1.32 18.22
C ASP A 29 -12.87 0.07 18.38
N PRO A 30 -11.91 0.07 19.35
CA PRO A 30 -11.47 1.22 20.14
C PRO A 30 -10.73 2.26 19.29
N PRO A 31 -10.77 3.55 19.69
CA PRO A 31 -9.93 4.56 19.08
C PRO A 31 -8.44 4.33 19.41
N PRO A 32 -7.50 4.87 18.65
CA PRO A 32 -6.08 4.79 19.02
C PRO A 32 -5.83 5.52 20.34
N ASN A 33 -4.93 4.97 21.15
CA ASN A 33 -4.52 5.61 22.43
C ASN A 33 -3.78 6.93 22.17
N GLU A 34 -3.10 7.02 21.04
CA GLU A 34 -2.36 8.19 20.60
C GLU A 34 -2.52 8.36 19.08
N ILE A 35 -2.72 9.61 18.65
CA ILE A 35 -2.62 10.04 17.26
C ILE A 35 -1.40 10.93 17.16
N LEU A 36 -0.30 10.41 16.63
CA LEU A 36 0.95 11.11 16.49
C LEU A 36 1.07 11.71 15.09
N ILE A 37 0.92 13.02 14.99
CA ILE A 37 1.05 13.76 13.72
C ILE A 37 2.48 14.25 13.58
N ILE A 38 3.14 13.88 12.47
CA ILE A 38 4.48 14.35 12.12
C ILE A 38 4.35 15.31 10.96
N ASP A 39 4.45 16.60 11.23
CA ASP A 39 4.49 17.63 10.18
C ASP A 39 5.90 17.75 9.60
N ASP A 40 6.02 17.54 8.32
CA ASP A 40 7.28 17.48 7.59
C ASP A 40 7.66 18.86 7.01
N ALA A 41 7.64 19.90 7.87
CA ALA A 41 7.91 21.29 7.54
C ALA A 41 6.93 21.88 6.51
N SER A 42 5.62 21.67 6.71
CA SER A 42 4.58 22.24 5.85
C SER A 42 4.64 23.76 5.76
N THR A 43 4.28 24.26 4.59
CA THR A 43 4.23 25.69 4.24
C THR A 43 2.80 26.20 4.05
N ASP A 44 1.80 25.29 4.05
CA ASP A 44 0.38 25.62 4.04
C ASP A 44 -0.17 25.85 5.48
N ASP A 45 -1.47 25.83 5.66
CA ASP A 45 -2.13 26.00 6.96
C ASP A 45 -2.12 24.76 7.87
N SER A 46 -1.39 23.68 7.49
CA SER A 46 -1.32 22.41 8.23
C SER A 46 -1.06 22.59 9.71
N VAL A 47 -0.04 23.39 10.08
CA VAL A 47 0.35 23.58 11.49
C VAL A 47 -0.81 24.17 12.30
N SER A 48 -1.49 25.19 11.78
CA SER A 48 -2.63 25.81 12.46
C SER A 48 -3.83 24.87 12.57
N VAL A 49 -4.05 24.02 11.56
CA VAL A 49 -5.08 22.97 11.60
C VAL A 49 -4.74 21.92 12.67
N ILE A 50 -3.50 21.44 12.72
CA ILE A 50 -3.05 20.46 13.72
C ILE A 50 -3.22 21.00 15.13
N GLN A 51 -2.82 22.24 15.38
CA GLN A 51 -2.94 22.88 16.70
C GLN A 51 -4.42 22.96 17.14
N ARG A 52 -5.34 23.36 16.26
CA ARG A 52 -6.77 23.35 16.55
C ARG A 52 -7.30 21.96 16.88
N LEU A 53 -6.91 20.95 16.09
CA LEU A 53 -7.30 19.56 16.33
C LEU A 53 -6.76 19.04 17.67
N ALA A 54 -5.52 19.34 18.01
CA ALA A 54 -4.90 18.93 19.27
C ALA A 54 -5.57 19.57 20.49
N THR A 55 -6.06 20.81 20.38
CA THR A 55 -6.83 21.48 21.44
C THR A 55 -8.15 20.75 21.74
N SER A 56 -8.80 20.21 20.73
CA SER A 56 -10.08 19.50 20.86
C SER A 56 -9.94 17.99 21.13
N CYS A 57 -8.76 17.42 20.95
CA CYS A 57 -8.49 16.01 21.10
C CYS A 57 -7.18 15.73 21.86
N PRO A 58 -7.24 15.43 23.18
CA PRO A 58 -6.05 15.20 24.02
C PRO A 58 -5.18 14.02 23.60
N SER A 59 -5.69 13.07 22.79
CA SER A 59 -4.90 11.96 22.26
C SER A 59 -3.99 12.35 21.11
N ILE A 60 -4.09 13.56 20.58
CA ILE A 60 -3.19 14.07 19.51
C ILE A 60 -1.91 14.58 20.13
N ARG A 61 -0.78 14.00 19.70
CA ARG A 61 0.56 14.53 19.90
C ARG A 61 1.11 15.03 18.57
N PHE A 62 1.69 16.22 18.57
CA PHE A 62 2.21 16.89 17.39
C PHE A 62 3.73 17.04 17.48
N LEU A 63 4.42 16.61 16.42
CA LEU A 63 5.84 16.83 16.20
C LEU A 63 6.05 17.50 14.84
N ARG A 64 7.05 18.38 14.74
CA ARG A 64 7.42 19.02 13.49
C ARG A 64 8.87 18.71 13.13
N ASN A 65 9.13 18.45 11.84
CA ASN A 65 10.47 18.39 11.30
C ASN A 65 10.99 19.82 11.01
N GLU A 66 12.27 20.04 11.11
CA GLU A 66 12.89 21.35 10.80
C GLU A 66 12.90 21.62 9.30
N SER A 67 12.96 20.58 8.49
CA SER A 67 12.92 20.62 7.02
C SER A 67 12.11 19.44 6.47
N ASN A 68 11.73 19.50 5.20
CA ASN A 68 11.06 18.38 4.54
C ASN A 68 12.04 17.22 4.32
N LEU A 69 11.85 16.16 5.10
CA LEU A 69 12.65 14.93 5.06
C LEU A 69 12.02 13.86 4.16
N GLY A 70 10.74 14.01 3.83
CA GLY A 70 9.92 13.04 3.08
C GLY A 70 9.12 12.09 3.97
N THR A 71 8.19 11.40 3.36
CA THR A 71 7.21 10.54 4.04
C THR A 71 7.87 9.40 4.84
N VAL A 72 8.87 8.74 4.26
CA VAL A 72 9.52 7.57 4.89
C VAL A 72 10.28 7.94 6.17
N PRO A 73 11.14 8.97 6.21
CA PRO A 73 11.77 9.42 7.45
C PRO A 73 10.75 9.89 8.49
N SER A 74 9.72 10.61 8.09
CA SER A 74 8.64 11.06 8.98
C SER A 74 7.88 9.90 9.61
N GLN A 75 7.58 8.83 8.85
CA GLN A 75 6.99 7.60 9.38
C GLN A 75 7.94 6.90 10.36
N ASN A 76 9.21 6.74 10.01
CA ASN A 76 10.21 6.13 10.88
C ASN A 76 10.34 6.91 12.22
N ARG A 77 10.38 8.26 12.15
CA ARG A 77 10.37 9.11 13.33
C ARG A 77 9.15 8.85 14.19
N GLY A 78 7.96 8.83 13.60
CA GLY A 78 6.72 8.58 14.33
C GLY A 78 6.71 7.23 15.04
N ILE A 79 7.22 6.17 14.39
CA ILE A 79 7.30 4.83 15.00
C ILE A 79 8.31 4.82 16.15
N SER A 80 9.45 5.49 16.01
CA SER A 80 10.47 5.58 17.08
C SER A 80 9.96 6.36 18.29
N GLU A 81 9.18 7.40 18.07
CA GLU A 81 8.58 8.24 19.12
C GLU A 81 7.38 7.57 19.81
N SER A 82 6.74 6.58 19.18
CA SER A 82 5.62 5.83 19.76
C SER A 82 6.09 4.89 20.85
N GLN A 83 5.25 4.74 21.91
CA GLN A 83 5.46 3.77 22.98
C GLN A 83 4.46 2.60 22.94
N SER A 84 3.51 2.65 22.03
CA SER A 84 2.46 1.61 21.92
C SER A 84 3.03 0.30 21.38
N LYS A 85 2.37 -0.80 21.76
CA LYS A 85 2.68 -2.14 21.27
C LYS A 85 2.42 -2.27 19.76
N TYR A 86 1.37 -1.61 19.28
CA TYR A 86 0.95 -1.63 17.89
C TYR A 86 1.00 -0.23 17.28
N VAL A 87 1.25 -0.16 15.99
CA VAL A 87 1.23 1.07 15.22
C VAL A 87 0.38 0.91 13.96
N TYR A 88 -0.38 1.95 13.64
CA TYR A 88 -1.10 2.12 12.40
C TYR A 88 -0.47 3.27 11.62
N LEU A 89 0.01 3.00 10.41
CA LEU A 89 0.59 4.04 9.56
C LEU A 89 -0.52 4.62 8.68
N ALA A 90 -1.02 5.79 9.08
CA ALA A 90 -2.00 6.55 8.32
C ALA A 90 -1.32 7.40 7.24
N ALA A 91 -2.14 8.06 6.44
CA ALA A 91 -1.76 9.21 5.63
C ALA A 91 -2.75 10.34 5.89
N ALA A 92 -2.29 11.59 5.78
CA ALA A 92 -3.12 12.75 6.09
C ALA A 92 -4.32 12.92 5.15
N ASP A 93 -4.31 12.28 3.99
CA ASP A 93 -5.34 12.38 2.94
C ASP A 93 -6.13 11.08 2.70
N ASP A 94 -5.80 10.00 3.41
CA ASP A 94 -6.48 8.71 3.34
C ASP A 94 -7.59 8.58 4.40
N MET A 95 -8.31 7.47 4.35
CA MET A 95 -9.35 7.13 5.33
C MET A 95 -9.25 5.67 5.78
N VAL A 96 -9.41 5.45 7.08
CA VAL A 96 -9.68 4.13 7.65
C VAL A 96 -11.17 3.98 7.92
N TYR A 97 -11.74 2.82 7.57
CA TYR A 97 -13.17 2.56 7.77
C TYR A 97 -13.46 2.02 9.18
N PRO A 98 -14.66 2.30 9.72
CA PRO A 98 -15.07 1.86 11.05
C PRO A 98 -14.94 0.34 11.25
N GLY A 99 -14.55 -0.06 12.46
CA GLY A 99 -14.46 -1.46 12.87
C GLY A 99 -13.20 -2.19 12.38
N PHE A 100 -12.27 -1.51 11.71
CA PHE A 100 -11.00 -2.13 11.34
C PHE A 100 -10.14 -2.39 12.58
N PHE A 101 -10.01 -1.42 13.48
CA PHE A 101 -9.10 -1.53 14.61
C PHE A 101 -9.50 -2.64 15.57
N SER A 102 -10.78 -2.78 15.91
CA SER A 102 -11.25 -3.88 16.76
C SER A 102 -10.94 -5.26 16.19
N LYS A 103 -11.25 -5.46 14.89
CA LYS A 103 -10.97 -6.73 14.23
C LYS A 103 -9.47 -7.01 14.12
N ALA A 104 -8.68 -6.01 13.82
CA ALA A 104 -7.25 -6.13 13.67
C ALA A 104 -6.55 -6.45 14.99
N LEU A 105 -6.87 -5.71 16.05
CA LEU A 105 -6.30 -5.93 17.38
C LEU A 105 -6.68 -7.31 17.93
N ALA A 106 -7.96 -7.71 17.80
CA ALA A 106 -8.40 -9.06 18.19
C ALA A 106 -7.63 -10.17 17.44
N MET A 107 -7.32 -9.97 16.15
CA MET A 107 -6.50 -10.93 15.41
C MET A 107 -5.05 -10.96 15.87
N LEU A 108 -4.44 -9.81 16.17
CA LEU A 108 -3.06 -9.74 16.67
C LEU A 108 -2.92 -10.34 18.08
N GLU A 109 -3.95 -10.24 18.91
CA GLU A 109 -4.01 -10.92 20.21
C GLU A 109 -4.16 -12.43 20.05
N LYS A 110 -5.07 -12.86 19.17
CA LYS A 110 -5.29 -14.28 18.87
C LYS A 110 -4.07 -14.96 18.24
N TYR A 111 -3.32 -14.23 17.42
CA TYR A 111 -2.14 -14.73 16.70
C TYR A 111 -0.89 -13.91 17.07
N PRO A 112 -0.34 -14.10 18.29
CA PRO A 112 0.76 -13.26 18.80
C PRO A 112 2.06 -13.37 18.00
N LYS A 113 2.21 -14.38 17.13
CA LYS A 113 3.35 -14.54 16.22
C LYS A 113 3.22 -13.66 14.97
N ALA A 114 2.01 -13.24 14.60
CA ALA A 114 1.80 -12.41 13.41
C ALA A 114 2.47 -11.04 13.56
N ALA A 115 3.23 -10.62 12.56
CA ALA A 115 3.91 -9.33 12.57
C ALA A 115 2.93 -8.17 12.38
N PHE A 116 1.89 -8.40 11.60
CA PHE A 116 0.88 -7.40 11.28
C PHE A 116 -0.45 -8.04 10.88
N VAL A 117 -1.46 -7.23 10.82
CA VAL A 117 -2.74 -7.53 10.18
C VAL A 117 -3.01 -6.50 9.10
N CYS A 118 -3.52 -6.93 7.97
CA CYS A 118 -3.95 -6.03 6.91
C CYS A 118 -5.31 -6.45 6.33
N GLY A 119 -5.96 -5.51 5.65
CA GLY A 119 -7.22 -5.75 4.95
C GLY A 119 -7.19 -5.24 3.51
N GLU A 120 -8.34 -5.29 2.85
CA GLU A 120 -8.49 -4.71 1.52
C GLU A 120 -8.57 -3.18 1.62
N CYS A 121 -8.06 -2.50 0.58
CA CYS A 121 -8.09 -1.06 0.47
C CYS A 121 -8.71 -0.64 -0.86
N GLU A 122 -9.67 0.25 -0.83
CA GLU A 122 -10.15 0.95 -2.04
C GLU A 122 -9.11 1.94 -2.52
N ILE A 123 -8.95 2.01 -3.83
CA ILE A 123 -8.18 3.04 -4.50
C ILE A 123 -9.18 3.99 -5.13
N ALA A 124 -9.24 5.23 -4.66
CA ALA A 124 -10.15 6.25 -5.18
C ALA A 124 -9.38 7.42 -5.79
N ASN A 125 -10.04 8.17 -6.67
CA ASN A 125 -9.54 9.47 -7.10
C ASN A 125 -9.95 10.56 -6.11
N ASP A 126 -9.54 11.79 -6.36
CA ASP A 126 -9.78 12.99 -5.54
C ASP A 126 -11.28 13.40 -5.47
N VAL A 127 -12.09 12.95 -6.43
CA VAL A 127 -13.56 13.15 -6.42
C VAL A 127 -14.32 11.97 -5.77
N GLY A 128 -13.59 10.98 -5.19
CA GLY A 128 -14.19 9.88 -4.46
C GLY A 128 -14.62 8.69 -5.31
N THR A 129 -14.36 8.69 -6.62
CA THR A 129 -14.68 7.52 -7.47
C THR A 129 -13.71 6.39 -7.20
N VAL A 130 -14.22 5.21 -6.84
CA VAL A 130 -13.40 4.01 -6.62
C VAL A 130 -12.92 3.47 -7.97
N LEU A 131 -11.60 3.42 -8.14
CA LEU A 131 -10.93 2.97 -9.35
C LEU A 131 -10.55 1.49 -9.30
N ALA A 132 -10.20 1.00 -8.10
CA ALA A 132 -9.75 -0.38 -7.89
C ALA A 132 -9.84 -0.78 -6.41
N ILE A 133 -9.70 -2.08 -6.15
CA ILE A 133 -9.54 -2.63 -4.79
C ILE A 133 -8.21 -3.38 -4.73
N ARG A 134 -7.41 -3.10 -3.70
CA ARG A 134 -6.17 -3.84 -3.38
C ARG A 134 -6.36 -4.75 -2.17
N PRO A 135 -5.72 -5.92 -2.16
CA PRO A 135 -4.98 -6.55 -3.27
C PRO A 135 -5.91 -6.97 -4.42
N PRO A 136 -5.41 -7.08 -5.66
CA PRO A 136 -6.23 -7.53 -6.80
C PRO A 136 -6.69 -8.99 -6.62
N ALA A 137 -5.91 -9.80 -5.89
CA ALA A 137 -6.28 -11.14 -5.45
C ALA A 137 -6.05 -11.26 -3.94
N ARG A 138 -7.04 -11.84 -3.23
CA ARG A 138 -6.96 -12.02 -1.77
C ARG A 138 -5.94 -13.07 -1.38
N PRO A 139 -5.15 -12.86 -0.33
CA PRO A 139 -4.35 -13.91 0.31
C PRO A 139 -5.20 -15.10 0.77
N THR A 140 -6.32 -14.80 1.41
CA THR A 140 -7.31 -15.77 1.90
C THR A 140 -8.73 -15.26 1.67
N GLN A 141 -9.70 -16.15 1.59
CA GLN A 141 -11.13 -15.78 1.43
C GLN A 141 -11.85 -15.58 2.79
N LYS A 142 -11.23 -16.00 3.89
CA LYS A 142 -11.71 -15.80 5.26
C LYS A 142 -10.61 -15.11 6.07
N ALA A 143 -10.99 -14.42 7.15
CA ALA A 143 -10.03 -13.86 8.09
C ALA A 143 -9.14 -14.98 8.65
N ALA A 144 -7.82 -14.88 8.46
CA ALA A 144 -6.89 -15.93 8.81
C ALA A 144 -5.48 -15.41 9.09
N TYR A 145 -4.74 -16.18 9.89
CA TYR A 145 -3.29 -16.06 10.01
C TYR A 145 -2.61 -16.90 8.93
N LEU A 146 -1.66 -16.29 8.22
CA LEU A 146 -0.78 -16.96 7.28
C LEU A 146 0.60 -17.09 7.93
N PRO A 147 1.03 -18.31 8.28
CA PRO A 147 2.33 -18.52 8.88
C PRO A 147 3.48 -18.26 7.87
N PRO A 148 4.71 -18.02 8.34
CA PRO A 148 5.88 -17.80 7.48
C PRO A 148 6.03 -18.87 6.38
N SER A 149 5.76 -20.12 6.69
CA SER A 149 5.85 -21.24 5.74
C SER A 149 4.88 -21.15 4.56
N ALA A 150 3.76 -20.42 4.71
CA ALA A 150 2.78 -20.22 3.65
C ALA A 150 3.14 -19.04 2.72
N VAL A 151 3.98 -18.11 3.20
CA VAL A 151 4.27 -16.85 2.48
C VAL A 151 5.01 -17.05 1.16
N PRO A 152 6.01 -17.93 1.03
CA PRO A 152 6.69 -18.18 -0.25
C PRO A 152 5.71 -18.66 -1.33
N LYS A 153 4.76 -19.54 -0.99
CA LYS A 153 3.70 -20.00 -1.91
C LYS A 153 2.75 -18.86 -2.27
N LEU A 154 2.43 -18.00 -1.31
CA LEU A 154 1.60 -16.81 -1.55
C LEU A 154 2.31 -15.83 -2.48
N LEU A 155 3.61 -15.55 -2.28
CA LEU A 155 4.40 -14.68 -3.14
C LEU A 155 4.38 -15.13 -4.61
N ARG A 156 4.32 -16.43 -4.90
CA ARG A 156 4.18 -16.94 -6.28
C ARG A 156 2.83 -16.55 -6.91
N ARG A 157 1.78 -16.39 -6.10
CA ARG A 157 0.42 -16.05 -6.56
C ARG A 157 0.19 -14.55 -6.64
N ILE A 158 0.54 -13.85 -5.58
CA ILE A 158 0.38 -12.39 -5.37
C ILE A 158 1.46 -11.90 -4.41
N ASP A 159 1.76 -10.61 -4.40
CA ASP A 159 2.76 -10.04 -3.50
C ASP A 159 2.43 -8.63 -2.97
N ASN A 160 1.28 -8.05 -3.31
CA ASN A 160 0.93 -6.72 -2.81
C ASN A 160 -0.38 -6.75 -2.00
N TRP A 161 -0.39 -7.53 -0.94
CA TRP A 161 -1.55 -7.75 -0.07
C TRP A 161 -1.76 -6.71 1.03
N GLY A 162 -0.79 -5.86 1.31
CA GLY A 162 -0.87 -4.82 2.32
C GLY A 162 -0.24 -3.52 1.84
N ILE A 163 -0.82 -2.43 2.26
CA ILE A 163 -0.29 -1.08 2.19
C ILE A 163 -0.41 -0.44 3.57
N THR A 164 0.36 0.57 3.88
CA THR A 164 0.39 1.20 5.21
C THR A 164 -0.99 1.61 5.70
N GLY A 165 -1.78 2.32 4.91
CA GLY A 165 -3.13 2.77 5.28
C GLY A 165 -4.18 1.67 5.53
N SER A 166 -3.87 0.39 5.26
CA SER A 166 -4.73 -0.76 5.56
C SER A 166 -4.08 -1.77 6.51
N THR A 167 -3.04 -1.37 7.26
CA THR A 167 -2.21 -2.28 8.05
C THR A 167 -1.96 -1.76 9.47
N ILE A 168 -2.16 -2.64 10.47
CA ILE A 168 -1.68 -2.45 11.85
C ILE A 168 -0.54 -3.44 12.07
N LEU A 169 0.60 -2.94 12.55
CA LEU A 169 1.81 -3.75 12.73
C LEU A 169 2.33 -3.71 14.18
N ARG A 170 3.09 -4.72 14.55
CA ARG A 170 3.79 -4.78 15.83
C ARG A 170 5.03 -3.88 15.77
N ARG A 171 5.09 -2.91 16.66
CA ARG A 171 6.17 -1.92 16.69
C ARG A 171 7.55 -2.53 16.97
N ASP A 172 7.62 -3.51 17.88
CA ASP A 172 8.86 -4.20 18.23
C ASP A 172 9.52 -4.87 16.99
N LEU A 173 8.71 -5.52 16.14
CA LEU A 173 9.19 -6.19 14.95
C LEU A 173 9.61 -5.22 13.83
N PHE A 174 9.05 -4.01 13.82
CA PHE A 174 9.45 -2.97 12.88
C PHE A 174 10.93 -2.59 13.03
N HIS A 175 11.36 -2.34 14.27
CA HIS A 175 12.76 -1.98 14.54
C HIS A 175 13.73 -3.14 14.23
N VAL A 176 13.37 -4.36 14.61
CA VAL A 176 14.20 -5.56 14.32
C VAL A 176 14.32 -5.81 12.82
N ALA A 177 13.32 -5.44 12.02
CA ALA A 177 13.36 -5.57 10.55
C ALA A 177 14.16 -4.45 9.86
N GLY A 178 14.62 -3.42 10.60
CA GLY A 178 15.40 -2.31 10.07
C GLY A 178 14.57 -1.09 9.65
N GLY A 179 13.28 -1.06 9.94
CA GLY A 179 12.38 0.03 9.61
C GLY A 179 12.06 0.17 8.11
N LEU A 180 11.54 1.34 7.73
CA LEU A 180 11.30 1.69 6.33
C LEU A 180 12.60 2.22 5.70
N ASP A 181 13.04 1.63 4.59
CA ASP A 181 14.25 2.05 3.86
C ASP A 181 13.90 3.19 2.87
N SER A 182 14.38 4.39 3.12
CA SER A 182 14.11 5.57 2.28
C SER A 182 14.58 5.41 0.83
N ARG A 183 15.60 4.56 0.57
CA ARG A 183 16.06 4.26 -0.80
C ARG A 183 15.02 3.54 -1.64
N LEU A 184 14.07 2.87 -0.99
CA LEU A 184 12.97 2.18 -1.63
C LEU A 184 11.77 3.10 -1.92
N ALA A 185 11.82 4.36 -1.48
CA ALA A 185 10.81 5.37 -1.76
C ALA A 185 9.36 4.82 -1.58
N SER A 186 8.53 4.88 -2.63
CA SER A 186 7.15 4.39 -2.60
C SER A 186 7.00 2.86 -2.45
N PHE A 187 8.10 2.12 -2.38
CA PHE A 187 8.12 0.67 -2.18
C PHE A 187 8.59 0.27 -0.77
N ALA A 188 8.94 1.23 0.08
CA ALA A 188 9.51 0.99 1.41
C ALA A 188 8.58 0.13 2.30
N ASP A 189 7.29 0.46 2.34
CA ASP A 189 6.27 -0.30 3.08
C ASP A 189 6.08 -1.71 2.51
N GLY A 190 6.01 -1.81 1.18
CA GLY A 190 5.86 -3.09 0.50
C GLY A 190 7.03 -4.04 0.77
N PHE A 191 8.27 -3.55 0.80
CA PHE A 191 9.44 -4.34 1.16
C PHE A 191 9.36 -4.82 2.61
N LEU A 192 9.14 -3.91 3.55
CA LEU A 192 9.07 -4.22 4.98
C LEU A 192 7.98 -5.24 5.29
N LEU A 193 6.76 -5.04 4.77
CA LEU A 193 5.64 -5.96 5.02
C LEU A 193 5.91 -7.36 4.47
N ARG A 194 6.58 -7.50 3.33
CA ARG A 194 6.96 -8.81 2.79
C ARG A 194 8.03 -9.48 3.65
N LYS A 195 9.04 -8.74 4.07
CA LYS A 195 10.09 -9.22 4.97
C LYS A 195 9.50 -9.69 6.31
N LEU A 196 8.65 -8.89 6.93
CA LEU A 196 7.95 -9.25 8.16
C LEU A 196 7.06 -10.48 7.98
N ALA A 197 6.34 -10.58 6.85
CA ALA A 197 5.51 -11.74 6.56
C ALA A 197 6.35 -13.02 6.42
N LEU A 198 7.49 -12.96 5.75
CA LEU A 198 8.40 -14.11 5.60
C LEU A 198 8.99 -14.58 6.94
N ARG A 199 9.28 -13.65 7.85
CA ARG A 199 9.83 -13.97 9.18
C ARG A 199 8.79 -14.46 10.19
N HIS A 200 7.63 -13.78 10.24
CA HIS A 200 6.67 -13.92 11.35
C HIS A 200 5.27 -14.32 10.89
N GLY A 201 4.99 -14.28 9.60
CA GLY A 201 3.63 -14.40 9.09
C GLY A 201 2.81 -13.13 9.35
N PHE A 202 1.58 -13.14 8.88
CA PHE A 202 0.66 -12.03 9.03
C PHE A 202 -0.80 -12.48 9.05
N CYS A 203 -1.69 -11.61 9.50
CA CYS A 203 -3.12 -11.81 9.43
C CYS A 203 -3.73 -11.02 8.27
N PHE A 204 -4.72 -11.60 7.59
CA PHE A 204 -5.47 -10.94 6.54
C PHE A 204 -6.97 -10.93 6.84
N ILE A 205 -7.61 -9.77 6.66
CA ILE A 205 -9.05 -9.57 6.79
C ILE A 205 -9.62 -9.31 5.39
N PRO A 206 -10.43 -10.24 4.80
CA PRO A 206 -10.95 -10.10 3.45
C PRO A 206 -12.17 -9.15 3.39
N SER A 207 -11.99 -7.94 3.87
CA SER A 207 -12.96 -6.85 3.80
C SER A 207 -12.23 -5.53 3.54
N ILE A 208 -12.93 -4.58 2.93
CA ILE A 208 -12.42 -3.23 2.71
C ILE A 208 -12.33 -2.54 4.08
N VAL A 209 -11.14 -2.10 4.44
CA VAL A 209 -10.82 -1.50 5.75
C VAL A 209 -10.33 -0.07 5.65
N ALA A 210 -9.94 0.36 4.45
CA ALA A 210 -9.40 1.70 4.21
C ALA A 210 -9.66 2.15 2.78
N GLN A 211 -9.48 3.44 2.56
CA GLN A 211 -9.47 4.07 1.24
C GLN A 211 -8.19 4.87 1.07
N TRP A 212 -7.45 4.56 0.01
CA TRP A 212 -6.30 5.31 -0.46
C TRP A 212 -6.72 6.23 -1.60
N VAL A 213 -6.50 7.53 -1.42
CA VAL A 213 -6.85 8.54 -2.42
C VAL A 213 -5.63 8.85 -3.29
N ILE A 214 -5.72 8.50 -4.57
CA ILE A 214 -4.67 8.83 -5.54
C ILE A 214 -4.83 10.28 -5.99
N ARG A 215 -3.79 11.09 -5.74
CA ARG A 215 -3.70 12.49 -6.19
C ARG A 215 -2.62 12.64 -7.24
N SER A 216 -2.78 13.63 -8.13
CA SER A 216 -1.77 13.97 -9.16
C SER A 216 -0.42 14.33 -8.53
N GLU A 217 -0.43 15.00 -7.38
CA GLU A 217 0.73 15.49 -6.65
C GLU A 217 1.23 14.51 -5.58
N GLY A 218 0.57 13.35 -5.43
CA GLY A 218 0.91 12.35 -4.42
C GLY A 218 2.30 11.72 -4.64
N PHE A 219 3.00 11.43 -3.54
CA PHE A 219 4.35 10.85 -3.52
C PHE A 219 4.50 9.61 -4.42
N SER A 220 3.61 8.64 -4.27
CA SER A 220 3.66 7.40 -5.07
C SER A 220 3.41 7.65 -6.55
N ARG A 221 2.56 8.62 -6.89
CA ARG A 221 2.24 8.94 -8.29
C ARG A 221 3.34 9.73 -8.98
N SER A 222 4.02 10.62 -8.28
CA SER A 222 5.16 11.37 -8.82
C SER A 222 6.30 10.45 -9.27
N ILE A 223 6.54 9.34 -8.54
CA ILE A 223 7.52 8.32 -8.93
C ILE A 223 6.99 7.49 -10.10
N ALA A 224 5.72 7.05 -10.03
CA ALA A 224 5.11 6.23 -11.08
C ALA A 224 4.95 6.97 -12.41
N ALA A 225 4.81 8.30 -12.38
CA ALA A 225 4.71 9.14 -13.57
C ALA A 225 6.05 9.34 -14.30
N ASP A 226 7.18 9.18 -13.58
CA ASP A 226 8.52 9.28 -14.18
C ASP A 226 9.09 7.88 -14.48
N PRO A 227 9.18 7.49 -15.78
CA PRO A 227 9.67 6.17 -16.16
C PRO A 227 11.12 5.89 -15.75
N ARG A 228 11.98 6.91 -15.66
CA ARG A 228 13.37 6.73 -15.24
C ARG A 228 13.41 6.41 -13.76
N LYS A 229 12.78 7.24 -12.95
CA LYS A 229 12.68 7.01 -11.49
C LYS A 229 12.05 5.65 -11.16
N SER A 230 11.01 5.26 -11.91
CA SER A 230 10.39 3.94 -11.74
C SER A 230 11.33 2.78 -12.06
N LEU A 231 12.19 2.89 -13.08
CA LEU A 231 13.17 1.85 -13.43
C LEU A 231 14.34 1.82 -12.45
N GLU A 232 14.84 2.98 -12.04
CA GLU A 232 15.88 3.09 -11.02
C GLU A 232 15.41 2.49 -9.69
N LEU A 233 14.19 2.82 -9.25
CA LEU A 233 13.57 2.22 -8.06
C LEU A 233 13.42 0.71 -8.20
N LEU A 234 13.05 0.21 -9.39
CA LEU A 234 12.96 -1.23 -9.65
C LEU A 234 14.30 -1.92 -9.46
N ASP A 235 15.39 -1.35 -9.97
CA ASP A 235 16.72 -1.94 -9.84
C ASP A 235 17.20 -1.92 -8.38
N VAL A 236 17.02 -0.80 -7.68
CA VAL A 236 17.32 -0.70 -6.23
C VAL A 236 16.49 -1.72 -5.43
N ALA A 237 15.19 -1.84 -5.70
CA ALA A 237 14.33 -2.77 -5.00
C ALA A 237 14.70 -4.24 -5.26
N CYS A 238 15.01 -4.60 -6.51
CA CYS A 238 15.46 -5.95 -6.85
C CYS A 238 16.77 -6.30 -6.17
N GLN A 239 17.73 -5.37 -6.13
CA GLN A 239 19.01 -5.58 -5.43
C GLN A 239 18.79 -5.78 -3.93
N LYS A 240 17.99 -4.92 -3.30
CA LYS A 240 17.64 -5.05 -1.88
C LYS A 240 16.96 -6.37 -1.54
N ILE A 241 16.07 -6.84 -2.41
CA ILE A 241 15.39 -8.12 -2.24
C ILE A 241 16.40 -9.28 -2.41
N ALA A 242 17.34 -9.18 -3.36
CA ALA A 242 18.35 -10.21 -3.59
C ALA A 242 19.40 -10.30 -2.46
N ASP A 243 19.73 -9.16 -1.85
CA ASP A 243 20.72 -9.09 -0.76
C ASP A 243 20.13 -9.51 0.60
N ASP A 244 18.81 -9.60 0.73
CA ASP A 244 18.14 -9.88 2.00
C ASP A 244 17.81 -11.37 2.13
N VAL A 245 18.42 -12.03 3.09
CA VAL A 245 18.34 -13.48 3.34
C VAL A 245 16.92 -14.01 3.64
N ASP A 246 16.00 -13.14 3.98
CA ASP A 246 14.61 -13.53 4.24
C ASP A 246 13.82 -13.83 2.97
N PHE A 247 14.25 -13.25 1.82
CA PHE A 247 13.56 -13.46 0.56
C PHE A 247 14.07 -14.70 -0.17
N PRO A 248 13.17 -15.49 -0.77
CA PRO A 248 13.60 -16.62 -1.61
C PRO A 248 14.39 -16.15 -2.85
N ASP A 249 15.43 -16.88 -3.26
CA ASP A 249 16.31 -16.56 -4.39
C ASP A 249 15.57 -16.30 -5.72
N TRP A 250 14.42 -16.93 -5.91
CA TRP A 250 13.60 -16.77 -7.11
C TRP A 250 12.73 -15.49 -7.09
N TYR A 251 12.60 -14.81 -5.94
CA TYR A 251 11.63 -13.72 -5.79
C TYR A 251 12.06 -12.43 -6.49
N PRO A 252 13.34 -12.01 -6.52
CA PRO A 252 13.76 -10.81 -7.24
C PRO A 252 13.30 -10.79 -8.71
N ASP A 253 13.41 -11.91 -9.43
CA ASP A 253 12.98 -12.02 -10.83
C ASP A 253 11.46 -11.92 -10.99
N LEU A 254 10.72 -12.56 -10.08
CA LEU A 254 9.26 -12.47 -10.07
C LEU A 254 8.81 -11.04 -9.76
N PHE A 255 9.44 -10.39 -8.79
CA PHE A 255 9.18 -9.00 -8.44
C PHE A 255 9.46 -8.07 -9.62
N ARG A 256 10.64 -8.20 -10.26
CA ARG A 256 11.03 -7.44 -11.46
C ARG A 256 9.97 -7.58 -12.57
N ARG A 257 9.50 -8.77 -12.84
CA ARG A 257 8.47 -9.05 -13.85
C ARG A 257 7.15 -8.35 -13.53
N ARG A 258 6.68 -8.39 -12.29
CA ARG A 258 5.44 -7.75 -11.83
C ARG A 258 5.53 -6.23 -11.85
N TYR A 259 6.65 -5.70 -11.41
CA TYR A 259 6.85 -4.25 -11.40
C TYR A 259 6.94 -3.69 -12.84
N ARG A 260 7.63 -4.40 -13.74
CA ARG A 260 7.63 -4.06 -15.19
C ARG A 260 6.23 -4.09 -15.79
N PHE A 261 5.40 -5.07 -15.40
CA PHE A 261 3.99 -5.07 -15.80
C PHE A 261 3.26 -3.81 -15.32
N ASN A 262 3.43 -3.42 -14.05
CA ASN A 262 2.80 -2.23 -13.49
C ASN A 262 3.23 -0.95 -14.24
N ILE A 263 4.52 -0.77 -14.50
CA ILE A 263 5.02 0.37 -15.28
C ILE A 263 4.44 0.34 -16.71
N SER A 264 4.40 -0.83 -17.35
CA SER A 264 3.84 -0.97 -18.70
C SER A 264 2.34 -0.67 -18.73
N TYR A 265 1.60 -1.10 -17.71
CA TYR A 265 0.19 -0.78 -17.56
C TYR A 265 -0.03 0.74 -17.44
N ILE A 266 0.72 1.41 -16.58
CA ILE A 266 0.66 2.88 -16.43
C ILE A 266 0.99 3.57 -17.76
N ALA A 267 2.02 3.11 -18.47
CA ALA A 267 2.40 3.65 -19.76
C ALA A 267 1.34 3.47 -20.86
N ALA A 268 0.58 2.37 -20.82
CA ALA A 268 -0.53 2.13 -21.75
C ALA A 268 -1.73 3.05 -21.46
N TYR A 269 -1.96 3.39 -20.19
CA TYR A 269 -3.06 4.24 -19.75
C TYR A 269 -2.71 5.72 -19.64
N SER A 270 -1.47 6.14 -19.87
CA SER A 270 -1.10 7.55 -19.97
C SER A 270 -1.78 8.23 -21.19
N ASP A 271 -1.90 9.54 -21.15
CA ASP A 271 -2.53 10.30 -22.22
C ASP A 271 -1.57 11.37 -22.78
N PRO A 272 -1.02 11.20 -23.98
CA PRO A 272 -1.11 10.00 -24.85
C PRO A 272 -0.35 8.78 -24.29
N PRO A 273 -0.67 7.53 -24.75
CA PRO A 273 0.07 6.34 -24.35
C PRO A 273 1.57 6.45 -24.62
N ASN A 274 2.38 6.11 -23.60
CA ASN A 274 3.84 6.21 -23.72
C ASN A 274 4.43 5.00 -24.48
N ARG A 275 4.31 5.02 -25.81
CA ARG A 275 4.79 3.94 -26.70
C ARG A 275 6.29 3.69 -26.56
N LYS A 276 7.10 4.74 -26.37
CA LYS A 276 8.55 4.60 -26.22
C LYS A 276 8.91 3.77 -24.99
N LEU A 277 8.22 4.00 -23.89
CA LEU A 277 8.41 3.25 -22.66
C LEU A 277 7.90 1.81 -22.79
N LEU A 278 6.72 1.61 -23.39
CA LEU A 278 6.17 0.28 -23.66
C LEU A 278 7.12 -0.56 -24.50
N ASN A 279 7.68 0.01 -25.57
CA ASN A 279 8.67 -0.67 -26.41
C ASN A 279 9.92 -1.07 -25.63
N LYS A 280 10.39 -0.22 -24.72
CA LYS A 280 11.58 -0.50 -23.89
C LYS A 280 11.34 -1.60 -22.87
N ILE A 281 10.13 -1.67 -22.28
CA ILE A 281 9.87 -2.51 -21.09
C ILE A 281 9.12 -3.80 -21.45
N ALA A 282 8.13 -3.72 -22.35
CA ALA A 282 7.18 -4.79 -22.62
C ALA A 282 7.48 -5.59 -23.88
N VAL A 283 8.10 -4.95 -24.89
CA VAL A 283 8.36 -5.59 -26.17
C VAL A 283 9.58 -6.51 -26.08
N ARG A 284 9.38 -7.80 -26.32
CA ARG A 284 10.44 -8.84 -26.38
C ARG A 284 10.69 -9.36 -27.79
N GLY A 285 9.85 -8.98 -28.76
CA GLY A 285 9.95 -9.41 -30.16
C GLY A 285 8.94 -8.70 -31.05
N LEU A 286 8.98 -9.05 -32.34
CA LEU A 286 8.12 -8.42 -33.37
C LEU A 286 6.62 -8.57 -33.07
N LEU A 287 6.20 -9.72 -32.55
CA LEU A 287 4.81 -9.96 -32.18
C LEU A 287 4.31 -9.01 -31.09
N ASP A 288 5.10 -8.80 -30.03
CA ASP A 288 4.72 -7.88 -28.96
C ASP A 288 4.56 -6.45 -29.50
N ARG A 289 5.51 -6.03 -30.37
CA ARG A 289 5.46 -4.70 -31.03
C ARG A 289 4.20 -4.58 -31.88
N LEU A 290 3.95 -5.55 -32.74
CA LEU A 290 2.78 -5.54 -33.63
C LEU A 290 1.47 -5.45 -32.84
N VAL A 291 1.31 -6.28 -31.81
CA VAL A 291 0.10 -6.28 -31.00
C VAL A 291 -0.08 -4.96 -30.24
N ILE A 292 0.97 -4.45 -29.58
CA ILE A 292 0.89 -3.18 -28.83
C ILE A 292 0.59 -2.01 -29.76
N ASP A 293 1.26 -1.91 -30.92
CA ASP A 293 1.05 -0.82 -31.86
C ASP A 293 -0.35 -0.88 -32.47
N THR A 294 -0.83 -2.08 -32.83
CA THR A 294 -2.18 -2.28 -33.37
C THR A 294 -3.25 -1.99 -32.32
N THR A 295 -3.13 -2.54 -31.12
CA THR A 295 -4.14 -2.32 -30.09
C THR A 295 -4.22 -0.86 -29.67
N LEU A 296 -3.10 -0.16 -29.50
CA LEU A 296 -3.09 1.27 -29.14
C LEU A 296 -3.59 2.19 -30.26
N SER A 297 -3.78 1.71 -31.47
CA SER A 297 -4.44 2.47 -32.54
C SER A 297 -5.97 2.47 -32.44
N PHE A 298 -6.56 1.55 -31.69
CA PHE A 298 -8.01 1.53 -31.44
C PHE A 298 -8.43 2.58 -30.38
N ARG A 299 -9.35 3.45 -30.76
CA ARG A 299 -9.71 4.66 -29.99
C ARG A 299 -10.33 4.38 -28.61
N HIS A 300 -11.22 3.40 -28.51
CA HIS A 300 -12.00 3.14 -27.27
C HIS A 300 -11.50 1.93 -26.47
N TRP A 301 -11.12 0.84 -27.12
CA TRP A 301 -10.75 -0.42 -26.48
C TRP A 301 -9.25 -0.71 -26.46
N GLY A 302 -8.47 0.14 -27.13
CA GLY A 302 -7.05 -0.11 -27.37
C GLY A 302 -6.23 -0.28 -26.10
N ARG A 303 -6.41 0.61 -25.11
CA ARG A 303 -5.71 0.55 -23.82
C ARG A 303 -6.06 -0.74 -23.06
N SER A 304 -7.33 -1.16 -23.08
CA SER A 304 -7.78 -2.38 -22.41
C SER A 304 -7.23 -3.64 -23.09
N LEU A 305 -7.23 -3.70 -24.41
CA LEU A 305 -6.64 -4.79 -25.18
C LEU A 305 -5.13 -4.90 -24.96
N THR A 306 -4.42 -3.75 -24.94
CA THR A 306 -3.01 -3.70 -24.58
C THR A 306 -2.77 -4.24 -23.18
N ALA A 307 -3.58 -3.84 -22.20
CA ALA A 307 -3.47 -4.32 -20.82
C ALA A 307 -3.69 -5.83 -20.70
N VAL A 308 -4.66 -6.38 -21.44
CA VAL A 308 -4.89 -7.83 -21.51
C VAL A 308 -3.67 -8.55 -22.09
N TRP A 309 -3.13 -8.05 -23.22
CA TRP A 309 -1.90 -8.61 -23.81
C TRP A 309 -0.73 -8.59 -22.82
N LEU A 310 -0.48 -7.46 -22.17
CA LEU A 310 0.56 -7.32 -21.15
C LEU A 310 0.35 -8.34 -20.00
N ALA A 311 -0.89 -8.53 -19.55
CA ALA A 311 -1.21 -9.49 -18.49
C ALA A 311 -0.94 -10.95 -18.93
N VAL A 312 -1.28 -11.31 -20.15
CA VAL A 312 -1.00 -12.64 -20.73
C VAL A 312 0.51 -12.88 -20.86
N ARG A 313 1.25 -11.90 -21.36
CA ARG A 313 2.70 -12.00 -21.60
C ARG A 313 3.53 -11.98 -20.32
N MET A 314 3.19 -11.14 -19.37
CA MET A 314 3.96 -10.94 -18.14
C MET A 314 3.46 -11.77 -16.96
N ARG A 315 2.22 -12.26 -17.01
CA ARG A 315 1.59 -13.10 -15.95
C ARG A 315 1.87 -12.55 -14.55
N PRO A 316 1.44 -11.30 -14.25
CA PRO A 316 1.79 -10.64 -12.99
C PRO A 316 1.16 -11.33 -11.78
N PHE A 317 -0.02 -11.94 -11.95
CA PHE A 317 -0.78 -12.61 -10.89
C PHE A 317 -1.36 -13.93 -11.37
N SER A 318 -1.74 -14.78 -10.42
CA SER A 318 -2.48 -16.00 -10.70
C SER A 318 -3.90 -15.66 -11.19
N VAL A 319 -4.25 -16.08 -12.41
CA VAL A 319 -5.60 -15.87 -12.98
C VAL A 319 -6.67 -16.51 -12.11
N MET A 320 -6.41 -17.71 -11.58
CA MET A 320 -7.33 -18.40 -10.66
C MET A 320 -7.55 -17.61 -9.37
N ALA A 321 -6.50 -17.02 -8.79
CA ALA A 321 -6.62 -16.19 -7.58
C ALA A 321 -7.43 -14.91 -7.84
N LEU A 322 -7.26 -14.29 -9.01
CA LEU A 322 -8.06 -13.14 -9.44
C LEU A 322 -9.54 -13.51 -9.57
N ALA A 323 -9.84 -14.60 -10.27
CA ALA A 323 -11.21 -15.10 -10.47
C ALA A 323 -11.90 -15.44 -9.14
N GLN A 324 -11.23 -16.18 -8.26
CA GLN A 324 -11.75 -16.51 -6.92
C GLN A 324 -12.07 -15.27 -6.10
N THR A 325 -11.18 -14.24 -6.16
CA THR A 325 -11.41 -12.98 -5.45
C THR A 325 -12.58 -12.20 -6.02
N ALA A 326 -12.70 -12.13 -7.34
CA ALA A 326 -13.81 -11.44 -8.00
C ALA A 326 -15.18 -12.09 -7.65
N LEU A 327 -15.26 -13.42 -7.64
CA LEU A 327 -16.46 -14.16 -7.23
C LEU A 327 -16.79 -13.91 -5.76
N ALA A 328 -15.81 -13.96 -4.87
CA ALA A 328 -16.02 -13.72 -3.44
C ALA A 328 -16.49 -12.28 -3.14
N ARG A 329 -15.93 -11.28 -3.83
CA ARG A 329 -16.39 -9.89 -3.70
C ARG A 329 -17.81 -9.68 -4.20
N ARG A 330 -18.19 -10.31 -5.33
CA ARG A 330 -19.56 -10.28 -5.84
C ARG A 330 -20.55 -10.90 -4.84
N ALA A 331 -20.22 -12.06 -4.28
CA ALA A 331 -21.04 -12.71 -3.26
C ALA A 331 -21.22 -11.81 -2.02
N GLN A 332 -20.14 -11.21 -1.53
CA GLN A 332 -20.21 -10.28 -0.39
C GLN A 332 -21.03 -9.02 -0.68
N ALA A 333 -20.95 -8.47 -1.90
CA ALA A 333 -21.76 -7.33 -2.30
C ALA A 333 -23.26 -7.70 -2.33
N TRP A 334 -23.59 -8.85 -2.87
CA TRP A 334 -24.96 -9.35 -2.92
C TRP A 334 -25.59 -9.54 -1.53
N PHE A 335 -24.84 -10.11 -0.56
CA PHE A 335 -25.30 -10.28 0.83
C PHE A 335 -25.42 -8.95 1.61
N ARG A 336 -24.82 -7.86 1.15
CA ARG A 336 -24.95 -6.54 1.78
C ARG A 336 -26.12 -5.73 1.22
N SER A 337 -26.59 -6.07 0.02
CA SER A 337 -27.69 -5.39 -0.67
C SER A 337 -29.05 -6.05 -0.43
N ASN A 338 -29.07 -7.25 0.13
CA ASN A 338 -30.24 -7.99 0.59
C ASN A 338 -30.17 -8.25 2.10
#